data_88f709aaaa2b00ae4bfbcd6f0d88ff29
#
_entry.id   88f709aaaa2b00ae4bfbcd6f0d88ff29
#
_cell.length_a   1.000
_cell.length_b   1.000
_cell.length_c   1.000
_cell.angle_alpha   90.00
_cell.angle_beta   90.00
_cell.angle_gamma   90.00
#
_symmetry.space_group_name_H-M   'P 1'
#
loop_
_entity.id
_entity.type
_entity.pdbx_description
1 polymer ?
#
loop_
_entity_poly.entity_id
_entity_poly.type
_entity_poly.pdbx_seq_one_letter_code
_entity_poly.pdbx_strand_id
1 'polypeptide(L)'
;MVRITFAFFVCVLVSLPAATLTADSAPWGYDGHRIVCSIAWRNMTPATRTAVQELLDADSLRFRQFEEACLWADDVRRVKPEYDRFITAHHVNLSRRSTGVDLDAHCVLSLCVVQAITEQSSVLADSDRPVRERLDALKWVTHFVGDIHQPMHVGYGDDRGGNRIEIILSGQPTNLHSLWDYGLIAQTGLEWKVYARRLGYDISPVDRRQWASPNPIEWADESYSITEDTVYEFPLGSEVKDEYYYRNIQTVERQLKKAGVRLANLLNGIFDSK
;
A
#
# COMPACT_ATOMS: atom_id res chain seq x y z
N MET A 1 67.26 -25.40 30.17
CA MET A 1 66.70 -25.29 28.82
C MET A 1 65.16 -25.28 28.94
N VAL A 2 64.57 -24.11 28.82
CA VAL A 2 63.08 -23.93 28.89
C VAL A 2 62.59 -23.99 27.46
N ARG A 3 61.70 -24.93 27.14
CA ARG A 3 61.01 -25.01 25.83
C ARG A 3 59.77 -24.19 25.92
N ILE A 4 59.71 -23.08 25.14
CA ILE A 4 58.53 -22.27 24.96
C ILE A 4 57.77 -22.86 23.75
N THR A 5 56.55 -23.37 23.99
CA THR A 5 55.64 -23.87 22.96
C THR A 5 54.71 -22.72 22.53
N PHE A 6 54.87 -22.27 21.31
CA PHE A 6 53.91 -21.30 20.71
C PHE A 6 52.66 -22.03 20.23
N ALA A 7 51.51 -21.71 20.82
CA ALA A 7 50.23 -22.15 20.32
C ALA A 7 49.73 -21.15 19.24
N PHE A 8 49.61 -21.63 18.01
CA PHE A 8 48.94 -20.86 16.93
C PHE A 8 47.43 -20.93 17.12
N PHE A 9 46.82 -19.79 17.42
CA PHE A 9 45.36 -19.64 17.33
C PHE A 9 44.96 -19.40 15.88
N VAL A 10 44.34 -20.38 15.24
CA VAL A 10 43.71 -20.23 13.93
C VAL A 10 42.34 -19.59 14.12
N CYS A 11 42.22 -18.32 13.79
CA CYS A 11 40.95 -17.62 13.78
C CYS A 11 40.14 -18.05 12.52
N VAL A 12 39.18 -18.94 12.69
CA VAL A 12 38.24 -19.31 11.62
C VAL A 12 37.23 -18.19 11.49
N LEU A 13 37.37 -17.37 10.46
CA LEU A 13 36.34 -16.40 10.04
C LEU A 13 35.17 -17.19 9.48
N VAL A 14 34.12 -17.35 10.28
CA VAL A 14 32.81 -17.84 9.81
C VAL A 14 32.16 -16.69 9.08
N SER A 15 32.23 -16.71 7.75
CA SER A 15 31.40 -15.83 6.92
C SER A 15 29.95 -16.30 7.01
N LEU A 16 29.13 -15.56 7.74
CA LEU A 16 27.67 -15.70 7.69
C LEU A 16 27.21 -15.36 6.27
N PRO A 17 26.39 -16.20 5.64
CA PRO A 17 25.79 -15.83 4.37
C PRO A 17 24.93 -14.60 4.58
N ALA A 18 25.11 -13.56 3.77
CA ALA A 18 24.20 -12.45 3.68
C ALA A 18 22.82 -13.03 3.33
N ALA A 19 21.85 -12.82 4.22
CA ALA A 19 20.48 -13.16 3.93
C ALA A 19 20.07 -12.35 2.70
N THR A 20 19.90 -13.02 1.57
CA THR A 20 19.28 -12.45 0.39
C THR A 20 17.83 -12.16 0.78
N LEU A 21 17.50 -10.90 1.01
CA LEU A 21 16.13 -10.43 1.02
C LEU A 21 15.57 -10.67 -0.37
N THR A 22 14.90 -11.80 -0.57
CA THR A 22 14.02 -11.99 -1.71
C THR A 22 12.88 -11.01 -1.50
N ALA A 23 12.92 -9.89 -2.21
CA ALA A 23 11.83 -8.95 -2.28
C ALA A 23 10.66 -9.65 -2.98
N ASP A 24 9.80 -10.30 -2.21
CA ASP A 24 8.48 -10.65 -2.66
C ASP A 24 7.75 -9.34 -2.92
N SER A 25 7.39 -9.11 -4.17
CA SER A 25 6.74 -7.89 -4.66
C SER A 25 5.30 -7.83 -4.11
N ALA A 26 5.15 -7.42 -2.86
CA ALA A 26 3.86 -7.08 -2.30
C ALA A 26 3.48 -5.65 -2.72
N PRO A 27 2.28 -5.40 -3.29
CA PRO A 27 1.80 -4.04 -3.62
C PRO A 27 1.76 -3.16 -2.37
N TRP A 28 2.08 -1.91 -2.52
CA TRP A 28 2.46 -0.92 -1.49
C TRP A 28 3.11 -1.50 -0.22
N GLY A 29 3.91 -2.50 -0.35
CA GLY A 29 4.54 -3.30 0.68
C GLY A 29 3.72 -3.45 1.95
N TYR A 30 3.89 -4.49 2.71
CA TYR A 30 3.15 -4.67 3.95
C TYR A 30 3.19 -3.43 4.86
N ASP A 31 4.31 -2.69 4.86
CA ASP A 31 4.46 -1.53 5.73
C ASP A 31 3.64 -0.33 5.25
N GLY A 32 3.49 -0.10 3.94
CA GLY A 32 2.63 0.96 3.39
C GLY A 32 1.18 0.77 3.80
N HIS A 33 0.62 -0.44 3.61
CA HIS A 33 -0.74 -0.76 4.03
C HIS A 33 -0.94 -0.65 5.55
N ARG A 34 0.00 -1.14 6.35
CA ARG A 34 -0.05 -0.97 7.82
C ARG A 34 -0.04 0.49 8.24
N ILE A 35 0.77 1.33 7.59
CA ILE A 35 0.83 2.77 7.85
C ILE A 35 -0.50 3.44 7.54
N VAL A 36 -1.09 3.18 6.35
CA VAL A 36 -2.40 3.69 5.94
C VAL A 36 -3.46 3.32 6.98
N CYS A 37 -3.55 2.05 7.34
CA CYS A 37 -4.55 1.56 8.28
C CYS A 37 -4.34 2.08 9.70
N SER A 38 -3.10 2.21 10.16
CA SER A 38 -2.81 2.82 11.46
C SER A 38 -3.22 4.30 11.52
N ILE A 39 -3.02 5.05 10.42
CA ILE A 39 -3.50 6.44 10.30
C ILE A 39 -5.03 6.45 10.28
N ALA A 40 -5.67 5.57 9.51
CA ALA A 40 -7.13 5.48 9.43
C ALA A 40 -7.75 5.16 10.80
N TRP A 41 -7.23 4.16 11.51
CA TRP A 41 -7.70 3.80 12.85
C TRP A 41 -7.76 4.98 13.81
N ARG A 42 -6.75 5.85 13.77
CA ARG A 42 -6.67 7.05 14.62
C ARG A 42 -7.67 8.13 14.23
N ASN A 43 -8.08 8.17 12.96
CA ASN A 43 -9.02 9.16 12.42
C ASN A 43 -10.47 8.68 12.39
N MET A 44 -10.74 7.39 12.67
CA MET A 44 -12.11 6.86 12.86
C MET A 44 -12.74 7.40 14.14
N THR A 45 -14.08 7.53 14.13
CA THR A 45 -14.85 7.79 15.33
C THR A 45 -14.80 6.59 16.30
N PRO A 46 -15.10 6.77 17.58
CA PRO A 46 -15.21 5.65 18.50
C PRO A 46 -16.25 4.60 18.06
N ALA A 47 -17.40 5.03 17.52
CA ALA A 47 -18.45 4.13 17.03
C ALA A 47 -17.94 3.29 15.83
N THR A 48 -17.30 3.93 14.86
CA THR A 48 -16.70 3.22 13.72
C THR A 48 -15.66 2.20 14.17
N ARG A 49 -14.75 2.56 15.09
CA ARG A 49 -13.77 1.60 15.62
C ARG A 49 -14.41 0.39 16.28
N THR A 50 -15.49 0.60 17.04
CA THR A 50 -16.24 -0.50 17.66
C THR A 50 -16.83 -1.42 16.59
N ALA A 51 -17.53 -0.88 15.60
CA ALA A 51 -18.16 -1.67 14.54
C ALA A 51 -17.12 -2.44 13.67
N VAL A 52 -16.00 -1.80 13.36
CA VAL A 52 -14.88 -2.46 12.65
C VAL A 52 -14.29 -3.58 13.49
N GLN A 53 -14.07 -3.37 14.80
CA GLN A 53 -13.53 -4.40 15.68
C GLN A 53 -14.47 -5.59 15.83
N GLU A 54 -15.79 -5.36 15.93
CA GLU A 54 -16.79 -6.43 15.96
C GLU A 54 -16.74 -7.33 14.72
N LEU A 55 -16.51 -6.76 13.52
CA LEU A 55 -16.29 -7.54 12.31
C LEU A 55 -14.97 -8.33 12.36
N LEU A 56 -13.89 -7.71 12.82
CA LEU A 56 -12.58 -8.36 12.92
C LEU A 56 -12.54 -9.49 13.95
N ASP A 57 -13.32 -9.39 15.01
CA ASP A 57 -13.40 -10.43 16.05
C ASP A 57 -13.97 -11.75 15.51
N ALA A 58 -14.69 -11.72 14.37
CA ALA A 58 -15.17 -12.90 13.66
C ALA A 58 -14.06 -13.57 12.80
N ASP A 59 -12.87 -12.99 12.68
CA ASP A 59 -11.76 -13.52 11.88
C ASP A 59 -10.81 -14.42 12.69
N SER A 60 -9.84 -15.01 11.97
CA SER A 60 -8.69 -15.68 12.57
C SER A 60 -7.87 -14.72 13.44
N LEU A 61 -7.14 -15.24 14.39
CA LEU A 61 -6.31 -14.44 15.31
C LEU A 61 -5.34 -13.49 14.61
N ARG A 62 -4.83 -13.88 13.43
CA ARG A 62 -3.87 -13.08 12.67
C ARG A 62 -4.47 -11.74 12.22
N PHE A 63 -5.72 -11.72 11.79
CA PHE A 63 -6.35 -10.55 11.16
C PHE A 63 -7.30 -9.77 12.09
N ARG A 64 -7.25 -10.03 13.40
CA ARG A 64 -8.03 -9.27 14.39
C ARG A 64 -7.49 -7.88 14.67
N GLN A 65 -6.23 -7.61 14.33
CA GLN A 65 -5.68 -6.27 14.35
C GLN A 65 -5.95 -5.60 13.01
N PHE A 66 -6.44 -4.38 13.04
CA PHE A 66 -6.88 -3.65 11.85
C PHE A 66 -5.75 -3.50 10.83
N GLU A 67 -4.54 -3.18 11.28
CA GLU A 67 -3.37 -3.04 10.41
C GLU A 67 -2.98 -4.35 9.71
N GLU A 68 -3.17 -5.49 10.37
CA GLU A 68 -2.91 -6.80 9.74
C GLU A 68 -4.04 -7.22 8.79
N ALA A 69 -5.30 -6.85 9.09
CA ALA A 69 -6.43 -7.10 8.20
C ALA A 69 -6.25 -6.44 6.83
N CYS A 70 -5.56 -5.30 6.79
CA CYS A 70 -5.25 -4.56 5.56
C CYS A 70 -4.26 -5.28 4.62
N LEU A 71 -3.58 -6.32 5.10
CA LEU A 71 -2.66 -7.14 4.28
C LEU A 71 -3.34 -8.36 3.66
N TRP A 72 -4.50 -8.74 4.20
CA TRP A 72 -5.18 -9.98 3.85
C TRP A 72 -5.47 -10.13 2.34
N ALA A 73 -5.78 -9.04 1.66
CA ALA A 73 -6.09 -9.03 0.23
C ALA A 73 -4.95 -9.61 -0.62
N ASP A 74 -3.71 -9.20 -0.35
CA ASP A 74 -2.52 -9.72 -1.04
C ASP A 74 -2.25 -11.19 -0.73
N ASP A 75 -2.50 -11.61 0.51
CA ASP A 75 -2.29 -12.99 0.92
C ASP A 75 -3.28 -13.96 0.23
N VAL A 76 -4.52 -13.52 -0.07
CA VAL A 76 -5.57 -14.42 -0.57
C VAL A 76 -5.79 -14.39 -2.07
N ARG A 77 -5.49 -13.29 -2.75
CA ARG A 77 -5.80 -13.08 -4.17
C ARG A 77 -5.22 -14.14 -5.13
N ARG A 78 -4.17 -14.86 -4.72
CA ARG A 78 -3.49 -15.86 -5.54
C ARG A 78 -3.66 -17.29 -5.06
N VAL A 79 -4.27 -17.48 -3.88
CA VAL A 79 -4.37 -18.79 -3.26
C VAL A 79 -5.81 -19.28 -3.12
N LYS A 80 -6.78 -18.41 -3.38
CA LYS A 80 -8.20 -18.71 -3.26
C LYS A 80 -8.96 -18.37 -4.56
N PRO A 81 -9.38 -19.38 -5.34
CA PRO A 81 -10.05 -19.16 -6.62
C PRO A 81 -11.32 -18.30 -6.53
N GLU A 82 -12.03 -18.30 -5.41
CA GLU A 82 -13.20 -17.46 -5.18
C GLU A 82 -12.90 -15.96 -5.24
N TYR A 83 -11.62 -15.58 -5.14
CA TYR A 83 -11.16 -14.20 -5.20
C TYR A 83 -10.42 -13.84 -6.49
N ASP A 84 -10.40 -14.74 -7.51
CA ASP A 84 -9.69 -14.49 -8.78
C ASP A 84 -10.12 -13.19 -9.47
N ARG A 85 -11.40 -12.79 -9.33
CA ARG A 85 -11.91 -11.52 -9.87
C ARG A 85 -11.19 -10.29 -9.30
N PHE A 86 -10.60 -10.40 -8.12
CA PHE A 86 -9.89 -9.30 -7.45
C PHE A 86 -8.39 -9.25 -7.80
N ILE A 87 -7.85 -10.20 -8.58
CA ILE A 87 -6.43 -10.18 -8.96
C ILE A 87 -6.06 -8.89 -9.70
N THR A 88 -6.97 -8.40 -10.56
CA THR A 88 -6.78 -7.15 -11.31
C THR A 88 -7.29 -5.91 -10.59
N ALA A 89 -8.02 -6.07 -9.49
CA ALA A 89 -8.67 -5.00 -8.76
C ALA A 89 -7.71 -4.12 -7.93
N HIS A 90 -6.43 -4.46 -7.88
CA HIS A 90 -5.41 -3.70 -7.15
C HIS A 90 -4.93 -2.45 -7.88
N HIS A 91 -5.30 -2.29 -9.16
CA HIS A 91 -4.81 -1.20 -9.99
C HIS A 91 -5.84 -0.79 -11.06
N VAL A 92 -5.58 0.34 -11.70
CA VAL A 92 -6.17 0.73 -12.97
C VAL A 92 -5.04 1.16 -13.93
N ASN A 93 -5.02 0.59 -15.12
CA ASN A 93 -4.00 0.87 -16.12
C ASN A 93 -4.52 1.85 -17.16
N LEU A 94 -3.76 2.92 -17.39
CA LEU A 94 -4.07 3.97 -18.36
C LEU A 94 -3.16 3.86 -19.59
N SER A 95 -3.59 4.48 -20.68
CA SER A 95 -2.71 4.72 -21.82
C SER A 95 -1.86 5.98 -21.56
N ARG A 96 -0.70 6.09 -22.22
CA ARG A 96 0.10 7.33 -22.16
C ARG A 96 -0.56 8.55 -22.82
N ARG A 97 -1.75 8.40 -23.36
CA ARG A 97 -2.54 9.48 -23.95
C ARG A 97 -3.78 9.83 -23.13
N SER A 98 -4.00 9.13 -22.04
CA SER A 98 -5.13 9.41 -21.15
C SER A 98 -4.89 10.74 -20.43
N THR A 99 -5.95 11.47 -20.18
CA THR A 99 -5.93 12.74 -19.43
C THR A 99 -6.54 12.61 -18.04
N GLY A 100 -6.82 11.38 -17.62
CA GLY A 100 -7.42 11.02 -16.34
C GLY A 100 -8.03 9.62 -16.40
N VAL A 101 -8.63 9.19 -15.31
CA VAL A 101 -9.28 7.89 -15.17
C VAL A 101 -10.71 7.94 -15.73
N ASP A 102 -10.98 7.12 -16.72
CA ASP A 102 -12.28 6.89 -17.31
C ASP A 102 -12.66 5.41 -17.12
N LEU A 103 -13.73 5.15 -16.35
CA LEU A 103 -14.14 3.78 -16.04
C LEU A 103 -14.61 3.02 -17.28
N ASP A 104 -15.25 3.70 -18.22
CA ASP A 104 -15.74 3.10 -19.47
C ASP A 104 -14.60 2.77 -20.44
N ALA A 105 -13.44 3.36 -20.27
CA ALA A 105 -12.24 3.07 -21.05
C ALA A 105 -11.27 2.13 -20.35
N HIS A 106 -11.06 2.28 -19.03
CA HIS A 106 -9.95 1.65 -18.32
C HIS A 106 -10.37 0.45 -17.47
N CYS A 107 -11.68 0.28 -17.18
CA CYS A 107 -12.21 -0.77 -16.28
C CYS A 107 -13.18 -1.74 -16.98
N VAL A 108 -13.18 -1.81 -18.31
CA VAL A 108 -14.17 -2.59 -19.10
C VAL A 108 -13.90 -4.09 -19.09
N LEU A 109 -12.63 -4.49 -19.17
CA LEU A 109 -12.24 -5.89 -19.35
C LEU A 109 -12.10 -6.66 -18.04
N SER A 110 -11.91 -5.94 -16.96
CA SER A 110 -11.72 -6.54 -15.62
C SER A 110 -12.05 -5.53 -14.55
N LEU A 111 -12.34 -6.02 -13.35
CA LEU A 111 -12.54 -5.17 -12.18
C LEU A 111 -11.28 -4.36 -11.89
N CYS A 112 -11.41 -3.04 -11.80
CA CYS A 112 -10.32 -2.14 -11.43
C CYS A 112 -10.47 -1.63 -9.99
N VAL A 113 -9.42 -1.01 -9.45
CA VAL A 113 -9.37 -0.55 -8.05
C VAL A 113 -10.50 0.42 -7.70
N VAL A 114 -10.87 1.33 -8.62
CA VAL A 114 -11.96 2.29 -8.42
C VAL A 114 -13.32 1.60 -8.25
N GLN A 115 -13.64 0.68 -9.18
CA GLN A 115 -14.88 -0.09 -9.13
C GLN A 115 -14.89 -1.02 -7.90
N ALA A 116 -13.77 -1.64 -7.57
CA ALA A 116 -13.64 -2.54 -6.43
C ALA A 116 -13.90 -1.83 -5.09
N ILE A 117 -13.37 -0.62 -4.91
CA ILE A 117 -13.65 0.20 -3.72
C ILE A 117 -15.16 0.47 -3.62
N THR A 118 -15.79 0.89 -4.71
CA THR A 118 -17.22 1.24 -4.72
C THR A 118 -18.09 0.02 -4.42
N GLU A 119 -17.82 -1.11 -5.09
CA GLU A 119 -18.55 -2.35 -4.90
C GLU A 119 -18.42 -2.88 -3.47
N GLN A 120 -17.18 -2.99 -2.98
CA GLN A 120 -16.94 -3.55 -1.66
C GLN A 120 -17.40 -2.63 -0.52
N SER A 121 -17.39 -1.31 -0.73
CA SER A 121 -17.99 -0.37 0.21
C SER A 121 -19.50 -0.56 0.32
N SER A 122 -20.17 -0.85 -0.78
CA SER A 122 -21.62 -1.14 -0.78
C SER A 122 -21.93 -2.47 -0.04
N VAL A 123 -21.12 -3.52 -0.25
CA VAL A 123 -21.25 -4.79 0.48
C VAL A 123 -21.01 -4.59 1.98
N LEU A 124 -20.01 -3.79 2.35
CA LEU A 124 -19.69 -3.50 3.75
C LEU A 124 -20.82 -2.71 4.44
N ALA A 125 -21.45 -1.78 3.74
CA ALA A 125 -22.53 -0.93 4.25
C ALA A 125 -23.85 -1.70 4.45
N ASP A 126 -24.10 -2.77 3.69
CA ASP A 126 -25.33 -3.56 3.73
C ASP A 126 -25.37 -4.44 4.99
N SER A 127 -26.17 -4.01 5.98
CA SER A 127 -26.31 -4.73 7.26
C SER A 127 -27.00 -6.09 7.13
N ASP A 128 -27.73 -6.33 6.03
CA ASP A 128 -28.44 -7.59 5.80
C ASP A 128 -27.51 -8.69 5.24
N ARG A 129 -26.30 -8.31 4.82
CA ARG A 129 -25.28 -9.26 4.39
C ARG A 129 -24.72 -10.07 5.55
N PRO A 130 -24.37 -11.34 5.30
CA PRO A 130 -23.66 -12.16 6.27
C PRO A 130 -22.40 -11.47 6.81
N VAL A 131 -22.13 -11.61 8.11
CA VAL A 131 -20.94 -11.05 8.77
C VAL A 131 -19.65 -11.39 8.01
N ARG A 132 -19.55 -12.62 7.45
CA ARG A 132 -18.39 -13.05 6.69
C ARG A 132 -18.18 -12.24 5.41
N GLU A 133 -19.24 -11.96 4.67
CA GLU A 133 -19.15 -11.14 3.44
C GLU A 133 -18.76 -9.71 3.79
N ARG A 134 -19.31 -9.14 4.83
CA ARG A 134 -18.97 -7.79 5.31
C ARG A 134 -17.54 -7.71 5.84
N LEU A 135 -17.06 -8.75 6.52
CA LEU A 135 -15.67 -8.85 6.97
C LEU A 135 -14.69 -8.90 5.78
N ASP A 136 -14.98 -9.72 4.77
CA ASP A 136 -14.15 -9.80 3.58
C ASP A 136 -14.18 -8.47 2.81
N ALA A 137 -15.36 -7.82 2.70
CA ALA A 137 -15.51 -6.49 2.10
C ALA A 137 -14.72 -5.41 2.86
N LEU A 138 -14.71 -5.43 4.20
CA LEU A 138 -13.88 -4.53 5.01
C LEU A 138 -12.40 -4.68 4.63
N LYS A 139 -11.90 -5.93 4.55
CA LYS A 139 -10.50 -6.20 4.22
C LYS A 139 -10.14 -5.77 2.79
N TRP A 140 -11.04 -5.99 1.82
CA TRP A 140 -10.87 -5.50 0.46
C TRP A 140 -10.82 -3.96 0.40
N VAL A 141 -11.78 -3.29 1.02
CA VAL A 141 -11.86 -1.81 1.04
C VAL A 141 -10.60 -1.20 1.64
N THR A 142 -10.16 -1.71 2.80
CA THR A 142 -8.99 -1.16 3.50
C THR A 142 -7.72 -1.28 2.67
N HIS A 143 -7.56 -2.38 1.96
CA HIS A 143 -6.42 -2.62 1.07
C HIS A 143 -6.48 -1.74 -0.18
N PHE A 144 -7.60 -1.76 -0.92
CA PHE A 144 -7.74 -1.02 -2.17
C PHE A 144 -7.67 0.49 -1.99
N VAL A 145 -8.11 1.02 -0.85
CA VAL A 145 -7.89 2.45 -0.53
C VAL A 145 -6.40 2.74 -0.35
N GLY A 146 -5.60 1.82 0.16
CA GLY A 146 -4.15 1.91 0.11
C GLY A 146 -3.65 1.95 -1.34
N ASP A 147 -4.00 0.93 -2.12
CA ASP A 147 -3.53 0.74 -3.50
C ASP A 147 -3.80 1.97 -4.40
N ILE A 148 -5.01 2.52 -4.39
CA ILE A 148 -5.38 3.65 -5.25
C ILE A 148 -4.56 4.92 -4.96
N HIS A 149 -3.93 5.02 -3.79
CA HIS A 149 -3.06 6.13 -3.43
C HIS A 149 -1.57 5.87 -3.71
N GLN A 150 -1.22 4.67 -4.20
CA GLN A 150 0.11 4.38 -4.72
C GLN A 150 0.14 4.74 -6.22
N PRO A 151 0.96 5.73 -6.64
CA PRO A 151 0.90 6.24 -8.01
C PRO A 151 1.05 5.18 -9.10
N MET A 152 1.91 4.17 -8.91
CA MET A 152 2.11 3.12 -9.90
C MET A 152 0.94 2.13 -10.02
N HIS A 153 0.00 2.11 -9.05
CA HIS A 153 -1.26 1.38 -9.16
C HIS A 153 -2.28 2.11 -10.05
N VAL A 154 -2.01 3.39 -10.36
CA VAL A 154 -2.74 4.19 -11.36
C VAL A 154 -1.73 4.62 -12.43
N GLY A 155 -1.11 3.62 -13.05
CA GLY A 155 0.03 3.76 -13.94
C GLY A 155 -0.26 3.38 -15.38
N TYR A 156 0.78 3.35 -16.19
CA TYR A 156 0.65 3.00 -17.61
C TYR A 156 0.56 1.49 -17.83
N GLY A 157 -0.37 1.06 -18.70
CA GLY A 157 -0.57 -0.35 -19.01
C GLY A 157 0.55 -0.98 -19.83
N ASP A 158 1.23 -0.18 -20.68
CA ASP A 158 2.31 -0.66 -21.57
C ASP A 158 3.54 -1.17 -20.82
N ASP A 159 3.83 -0.60 -19.64
CA ASP A 159 4.91 -1.04 -18.75
C ASP A 159 4.41 -1.74 -17.47
N ARG A 160 3.10 -2.03 -17.40
CA ARG A 160 2.45 -2.69 -16.26
C ARG A 160 2.63 -1.91 -14.96
N GLY A 161 2.38 -0.60 -15.00
CA GLY A 161 2.56 0.27 -13.85
C GLY A 161 4.00 0.28 -13.36
N GLY A 162 4.99 0.37 -14.25
CA GLY A 162 6.41 0.42 -13.91
C GLY A 162 7.06 -0.92 -13.56
N ASN A 163 6.32 -2.04 -13.59
CA ASN A 163 6.90 -3.35 -13.32
C ASN A 163 7.92 -3.80 -14.40
N ARG A 164 7.84 -3.22 -15.59
CA ARG A 164 8.81 -3.49 -16.70
C ARG A 164 9.96 -2.49 -16.74
N ILE A 165 9.99 -1.53 -15.85
CA ILE A 165 11.04 -0.52 -15.78
C ILE A 165 12.09 -0.99 -14.77
N GLU A 166 13.17 -1.60 -15.27
CA GLU A 166 14.26 -2.08 -14.44
C GLU A 166 15.09 -0.91 -13.88
N ILE A 167 15.41 -1.00 -12.60
CA ILE A 167 16.24 -0.05 -11.86
C ILE A 167 17.18 -0.82 -10.91
N ILE A 168 18.17 -0.11 -10.39
CA ILE A 168 19.04 -0.61 -9.31
C ILE A 168 18.75 0.19 -8.04
N LEU A 169 18.45 -0.50 -6.94
CA LEU A 169 18.25 0.10 -5.63
C LEU A 169 19.26 -0.50 -4.64
N SER A 170 20.14 0.33 -4.10
CA SER A 170 21.20 -0.11 -3.19
C SER A 170 22.04 -1.28 -3.74
N GLY A 171 22.39 -1.19 -5.03
CA GLY A 171 23.16 -2.21 -5.73
C GLY A 171 22.38 -3.50 -6.08
N GLN A 172 21.06 -3.55 -5.85
CA GLN A 172 20.22 -4.70 -6.17
C GLN A 172 19.25 -4.38 -7.30
N PRO A 173 19.11 -5.28 -8.30
CA PRO A 173 18.14 -5.12 -9.37
C PRO A 173 16.71 -5.19 -8.81
N THR A 174 15.87 -4.27 -9.26
CA THR A 174 14.43 -4.23 -8.96
C THR A 174 13.70 -3.50 -10.08
N ASN A 175 12.48 -3.04 -9.86
CA ASN A 175 11.73 -2.26 -10.82
C ASN A 175 11.13 -1.00 -10.20
N LEU A 176 10.68 -0.08 -11.05
CA LEU A 176 10.13 1.21 -10.63
C LEU A 176 8.87 1.05 -9.78
N HIS A 177 8.01 0.08 -10.08
CA HIS A 177 6.83 -0.24 -9.27
C HIS A 177 7.22 -0.58 -7.83
N SER A 178 8.13 -1.52 -7.66
CA SER A 178 8.63 -1.96 -6.36
C SER A 178 9.33 -0.83 -5.57
N LEU A 179 10.00 0.10 -6.26
CA LEU A 179 10.57 1.27 -5.61
C LEU A 179 9.49 2.11 -4.92
N TRP A 180 8.35 2.32 -5.59
CA TRP A 180 7.23 3.09 -5.05
C TRP A 180 6.41 2.29 -4.03
N ASP A 181 6.31 0.97 -4.18
CA ASP A 181 5.59 0.12 -3.22
C ASP A 181 6.27 0.07 -1.86
N TYR A 182 7.58 -0.14 -1.83
CA TYR A 182 8.30 -0.33 -0.57
C TYR A 182 9.68 0.36 -0.50
N GLY A 183 10.36 0.55 -1.65
CA GLY A 183 11.75 1.01 -1.64
C GLY A 183 11.93 2.39 -1.02
N LEU A 184 11.06 3.35 -1.37
CA LEU A 184 11.10 4.71 -0.81
C LEU A 184 10.74 4.73 0.69
N ILE A 185 9.80 3.88 1.13
CA ILE A 185 9.45 3.74 2.54
C ILE A 185 10.62 3.12 3.32
N ALA A 186 11.20 2.04 2.81
CA ALA A 186 12.31 1.34 3.45
C ALA A 186 13.55 2.23 3.64
N GLN A 187 13.84 3.12 2.70
CA GLN A 187 14.95 4.07 2.79
C GLN A 187 14.82 5.07 3.96
N THR A 188 13.63 5.25 4.54
CA THR A 188 13.47 6.04 5.76
C THR A 188 14.19 5.43 6.97
N GLY A 189 14.44 4.11 6.95
CA GLY A 189 15.01 3.36 8.06
C GLY A 189 14.12 3.28 9.30
N LEU A 190 12.85 3.71 9.20
CA LEU A 190 11.92 3.73 10.32
C LEU A 190 11.09 2.45 10.37
N GLU A 191 10.90 1.93 11.57
CA GLU A 191 9.89 0.89 11.82
C GLU A 191 8.50 1.46 11.53
N TRP A 192 7.62 0.68 10.87
CA TRP A 192 6.35 1.17 10.34
C TRP A 192 5.42 1.81 11.38
N LYS A 193 5.41 1.30 12.63
CA LYS A 193 4.59 1.89 13.72
C LYS A 193 5.07 3.29 14.12
N VAL A 194 6.39 3.46 14.14
CA VAL A 194 7.02 4.77 14.42
C VAL A 194 6.69 5.74 13.29
N TYR A 195 6.81 5.25 12.06
CA TYR A 195 6.54 6.06 10.87
C TYR A 195 5.07 6.46 10.77
N ALA A 196 4.14 5.51 10.93
CA ALA A 196 2.70 5.77 10.95
C ALA A 196 2.30 6.79 12.03
N ARG A 197 2.93 6.69 13.22
CA ARG A 197 2.69 7.65 14.30
C ARG A 197 3.15 9.05 13.91
N ARG A 198 4.36 9.18 13.38
CA ARG A 198 4.90 10.48 12.90
C ARG A 198 3.97 11.09 11.86
N LEU A 199 3.66 10.35 10.79
CA LEU A 199 2.79 10.84 9.73
C LEU A 199 1.40 11.22 10.23
N GLY A 200 0.82 10.43 11.15
CA GLY A 200 -0.49 10.70 11.73
C GLY A 200 -0.53 11.97 12.59
N TYR A 201 0.56 12.31 13.28
CA TYR A 201 0.65 13.57 14.03
C TYR A 201 0.80 14.80 13.12
N ASP A 202 1.42 14.65 11.96
CA ASP A 202 1.63 15.72 11.00
C ASP A 202 0.35 16.13 10.24
N ILE A 203 -0.75 15.39 10.39
CA ILE A 203 -2.02 15.69 9.72
C ILE A 203 -2.77 16.79 10.46
N SER A 204 -2.83 17.97 9.88
CA SER A 204 -3.55 19.11 10.45
C SER A 204 -5.07 18.97 10.27
N PRO A 205 -5.89 19.74 11.04
CA PRO A 205 -7.33 19.83 10.79
C PRO A 205 -7.68 20.39 9.40
N VAL A 206 -6.81 21.19 8.80
CA VAL A 206 -6.98 21.71 7.44
C VAL A 206 -6.82 20.58 6.44
N ASP A 207 -5.76 19.77 6.58
CA ASP A 207 -5.52 18.60 5.72
C ASP A 207 -6.70 17.64 5.75
N ARG A 208 -7.24 17.32 6.92
CA ARG A 208 -8.40 16.43 7.04
C ARG A 208 -9.62 16.93 6.26
N ARG A 209 -9.86 18.23 6.26
CA ARG A 209 -10.98 18.82 5.49
C ARG A 209 -10.70 18.82 3.99
N GLN A 210 -9.48 19.17 3.59
CA GLN A 210 -9.08 19.22 2.17
C GLN A 210 -9.07 17.83 1.52
N TRP A 211 -8.73 16.79 2.28
CA TRP A 211 -8.62 15.41 1.79
C TRP A 211 -9.92 14.62 1.96
N ALA A 212 -11.01 15.24 2.38
CA ALA A 212 -12.25 14.55 2.74
C ALA A 212 -13.11 14.09 1.55
N SER A 213 -12.67 14.28 0.28
CA SER A 213 -13.43 13.81 -0.88
C SER A 213 -13.74 12.32 -0.76
N PRO A 214 -15.02 11.91 -0.93
CA PRO A 214 -15.42 10.49 -0.88
C PRO A 214 -15.32 9.80 -2.25
N ASN A 215 -14.83 10.47 -3.30
CA ASN A 215 -14.87 10.00 -4.67
C ASN A 215 -13.59 9.24 -5.07
N PRO A 216 -13.62 7.89 -5.26
CA PRO A 216 -12.43 7.14 -5.65
C PRO A 216 -11.86 7.51 -7.02
N ILE A 217 -12.67 8.08 -7.93
CA ILE A 217 -12.17 8.57 -9.24
C ILE A 217 -11.20 9.73 -9.01
N GLU A 218 -11.57 10.69 -8.15
CA GLU A 218 -10.68 11.81 -7.81
C GLU A 218 -9.37 11.34 -7.16
N TRP A 219 -9.42 10.28 -6.35
CA TRP A 219 -8.21 9.71 -5.74
C TRP A 219 -7.31 9.08 -6.79
N ALA A 220 -7.91 8.38 -7.76
CA ALA A 220 -7.18 7.81 -8.87
C ALA A 220 -6.56 8.89 -9.78
N ASP A 221 -7.32 9.95 -10.11
CA ASP A 221 -6.80 11.07 -10.91
C ASP A 221 -5.63 11.77 -10.23
N GLU A 222 -5.69 11.97 -8.91
CA GLU A 222 -4.55 12.51 -8.15
C GLU A 222 -3.31 11.61 -8.22
N SER A 223 -3.50 10.29 -8.10
CA SER A 223 -2.40 9.32 -8.19
C SER A 223 -1.82 9.27 -9.62
N TYR A 224 -2.70 9.34 -10.63
CA TYR A 224 -2.30 9.40 -12.03
C TYR A 224 -1.48 10.66 -12.34
N SER A 225 -1.91 11.83 -11.86
CA SER A 225 -1.14 13.06 -12.03
C SER A 225 0.28 12.96 -11.44
N ILE A 226 0.42 12.32 -10.28
CA ILE A 226 1.76 12.05 -9.69
C ILE A 226 2.55 11.10 -10.60
N THR A 227 1.90 10.09 -11.17
CA THR A 227 2.54 9.16 -12.10
C THR A 227 3.09 9.90 -13.32
N GLU A 228 2.29 10.80 -13.94
CA GLU A 228 2.71 11.58 -15.09
C GLU A 228 3.84 12.56 -14.77
N ASP A 229 3.67 13.34 -13.69
CA ASP A 229 4.50 14.51 -13.42
C ASP A 229 5.82 14.16 -12.72
N THR A 230 5.89 12.98 -12.05
CA THR A 230 6.95 12.77 -11.06
C THR A 230 7.64 11.42 -11.18
N VAL A 231 6.87 10.33 -11.31
CA VAL A 231 7.40 8.97 -11.13
C VAL A 231 8.42 8.61 -12.20
N TYR A 232 8.14 8.97 -13.45
CA TYR A 232 8.97 8.61 -14.61
C TYR A 232 10.13 9.59 -14.88
N GLU A 233 10.33 10.59 -14.05
CA GLU A 233 11.53 11.43 -14.08
C GLU A 233 12.76 10.64 -13.60
N PHE A 234 13.05 9.55 -14.27
CA PHE A 234 14.11 8.62 -13.92
C PHE A 234 14.87 8.13 -15.17
N PRO A 235 16.22 8.13 -15.14
CA PRO A 235 17.02 7.54 -16.22
C PRO A 235 16.87 6.01 -16.19
N LEU A 236 16.29 5.42 -17.24
CA LEU A 236 16.10 3.97 -17.39
C LEU A 236 17.41 3.20 -17.14
N GLY A 237 17.31 2.08 -16.39
CA GLY A 237 18.45 1.20 -16.10
C GLY A 237 19.49 1.77 -15.14
N SER A 238 19.20 2.87 -14.47
CA SER A 238 20.12 3.57 -13.58
C SER A 238 19.92 3.16 -12.12
N GLU A 239 20.95 3.37 -11.31
CA GLU A 239 20.86 3.30 -9.87
C GLU A 239 20.03 4.46 -9.32
N VAL A 240 19.11 4.14 -8.39
CA VAL A 240 18.32 5.15 -7.68
C VAL A 240 19.24 5.93 -6.77
N LYS A 241 19.40 7.20 -7.07
CA LYS A 241 20.24 8.13 -6.28
C LYS A 241 19.43 8.77 -5.17
N ASP A 242 20.11 9.23 -4.13
CA ASP A 242 19.53 9.96 -3.01
C ASP A 242 18.67 11.15 -3.47
N GLU A 243 19.03 11.81 -4.57
CA GLU A 243 18.25 12.92 -5.13
C GLU A 243 16.82 12.50 -5.50
N TYR A 244 16.64 11.32 -6.11
CA TYR A 244 15.31 10.80 -6.44
C TYR A 244 14.52 10.51 -5.17
N TYR A 245 15.15 9.91 -4.16
CA TYR A 245 14.53 9.68 -2.86
C TYR A 245 14.05 10.98 -2.21
N TYR A 246 14.93 11.98 -2.05
CA TYR A 246 14.57 13.23 -1.38
C TYR A 246 13.50 14.04 -2.14
N ARG A 247 13.45 13.91 -3.45
CA ARG A 247 12.40 14.53 -4.27
C ARG A 247 11.03 13.88 -4.05
N ASN A 248 10.99 12.56 -3.90
CA ASN A 248 9.76 11.78 -3.94
C ASN A 248 9.19 11.37 -2.58
N ILE A 249 10.02 11.30 -1.53
CA ILE A 249 9.55 10.81 -0.22
C ILE A 249 8.41 11.66 0.35
N GLN A 250 8.41 12.97 0.16
CA GLN A 250 7.33 13.84 0.62
C GLN A 250 6.01 13.56 -0.12
N THR A 251 6.08 13.16 -1.39
CA THR A 251 4.91 12.74 -2.17
C THR A 251 4.36 11.41 -1.64
N VAL A 252 5.22 10.42 -1.37
CA VAL A 252 4.83 9.15 -0.72
C VAL A 252 4.18 9.41 0.63
N GLU A 253 4.78 10.24 1.50
CA GLU A 253 4.22 10.58 2.81
C GLU A 253 2.85 11.26 2.69
N ARG A 254 2.67 12.12 1.71
CA ARG A 254 1.39 12.79 1.45
C ARG A 254 0.33 11.80 1.02
N GLN A 255 0.65 10.85 0.13
CA GLN A 255 -0.26 9.83 -0.33
C GLN A 255 -0.65 8.86 0.80
N LEU A 256 0.28 8.42 1.63
CA LEU A 256 0.00 7.61 2.82
C LEU A 256 -0.96 8.32 3.80
N LYS A 257 -0.74 9.62 4.03
CA LYS A 257 -1.62 10.44 4.89
C LYS A 257 -3.01 10.61 4.30
N LYS A 258 -3.11 10.92 2.99
CA LYS A 258 -4.40 11.03 2.28
C LYS A 258 -5.17 9.72 2.33
N ALA A 259 -4.51 8.59 2.02
CA ALA A 259 -5.10 7.26 2.07
C ALA A 259 -5.71 6.96 3.45
N GLY A 260 -4.95 7.21 4.53
CA GLY A 260 -5.43 6.98 5.89
C GLY A 260 -6.63 7.86 6.27
N VAL A 261 -6.61 9.15 5.90
CA VAL A 261 -7.74 10.06 6.16
C VAL A 261 -8.98 9.65 5.37
N ARG A 262 -8.83 9.35 4.09
CA ARG A 262 -9.92 8.96 3.18
C ARG A 262 -10.53 7.62 3.59
N LEU A 263 -9.71 6.65 3.97
CA LEU A 263 -10.19 5.38 4.51
C LEU A 263 -11.01 5.58 5.79
N ALA A 264 -10.53 6.41 6.72
CA ALA A 264 -11.29 6.73 7.93
C ALA A 264 -12.63 7.38 7.62
N ASN A 265 -12.65 8.38 6.70
CA ASN A 265 -13.88 9.07 6.31
C ASN A 265 -14.88 8.12 5.64
N LEU A 266 -14.40 7.23 4.76
CA LEU A 266 -15.23 6.22 4.12
C LEU A 266 -15.89 5.29 5.15
N LEU A 267 -15.09 4.76 6.10
CA LEU A 267 -15.60 3.87 7.13
C LEU A 267 -16.52 4.61 8.13
N ASN A 268 -16.21 5.85 8.50
CA ASN A 268 -17.10 6.68 9.32
C ASN A 268 -18.44 6.89 8.61
N GLY A 269 -18.44 7.17 7.30
CA GLY A 269 -19.67 7.31 6.51
C GLY A 269 -20.52 6.02 6.48
N ILE A 270 -19.88 4.86 6.48
CA ILE A 270 -20.56 3.56 6.48
C ILE A 270 -21.15 3.22 7.87
N PHE A 271 -20.45 3.50 8.97
CA PHE A 271 -20.81 3.02 10.29
C PHE A 271 -21.47 4.07 11.19
N ASP A 272 -21.20 5.37 11.01
CA ASP A 272 -21.82 6.45 11.80
C ASP A 272 -23.20 6.88 11.28
N SER A 273 -23.58 6.49 10.05
CA SER A 273 -24.84 6.88 9.42
C SER A 273 -26.03 6.01 9.84
N LYS A 274 -25.87 5.18 10.89
CA LYS A 274 -26.90 4.23 11.37
C LYS A 274 -27.47 4.61 12.73
#